data_3526220f261270f21fc1cb1eb94b480e
#
_entry.id   3526220f261270f21fc1cb1eb94b480e
#
_cell.length_a   1.000
_cell.length_b   1.000
_cell.length_c   1.000
_cell.angle_alpha   90.00
_cell.angle_beta   90.00
_cell.angle_gamma   90.00
#
_symmetry.space_group_name_H-M   'P 1'
#
loop_
_entity.id
_entity.type
_entity.pdbx_description
1 polymer ?
#
loop_
_entity_poly.entity_id
_entity_poly.type
_entity_poly.pdbx_seq_one_letter_code
_entity_poly.pdbx_strand_id
1 'polypeptide(L)'
;MRKTVLVFSDSHGSVCNMQTVIDRYPEIECVIHLGDGAEDTKYLSLSPTTGLLTVKGNCDVFSKEPPMIRVTLCGVDFMICHGDAYGVRSGAGRYEASAVKSGCDIALFGHTHVPYHNEIRTEKKTVYVINPGSISRPVRGRPAYAVIRIDDGKITVSNETV
;
A
#
# COMPACT_ATOMS: atom_id res chain seq x y z
N MET A 1 11.39 -8.97 16.52
CA MET A 1 11.56 -9.72 15.23
C MET A 1 11.05 -8.85 14.09
N ARG A 2 11.88 -8.69 13.06
CA ARG A 2 11.58 -7.83 11.91
C ARG A 2 10.52 -8.47 11.00
N LYS A 3 9.45 -7.73 10.72
CA LYS A 3 8.36 -8.12 9.83
C LYS A 3 8.39 -7.25 8.57
N THR A 4 8.14 -7.85 7.41
CA THR A 4 8.14 -7.16 6.12
C THR A 4 6.74 -7.17 5.53
N VAL A 5 6.25 -6.00 5.14
CA VAL A 5 4.99 -5.80 4.40
C VAL A 5 5.32 -5.20 3.05
N LEU A 6 4.85 -5.82 1.97
CA LEU A 6 4.97 -5.31 0.61
C LEU A 6 3.67 -4.59 0.21
N VAL A 7 3.80 -3.43 -0.40
CA VAL A 7 2.66 -2.63 -0.85
C VAL A 7 2.72 -2.38 -2.34
N PHE A 8 1.68 -2.80 -3.04
CA PHE A 8 1.50 -2.61 -4.47
C PHE A 8 0.24 -1.81 -4.76
N SER A 9 0.19 -1.14 -5.89
CA SER A 9 -0.98 -0.43 -6.40
C SER A 9 -0.99 -0.38 -7.92
N ASP A 10 -2.20 -0.23 -8.46
CA ASP A 10 -2.39 0.12 -9.87
C ASP A 10 -1.67 -0.86 -10.81
N SER A 11 -1.92 -2.16 -10.64
CA SER A 11 -1.33 -3.24 -11.44
C SER A 11 -1.98 -3.39 -12.81
N HIS A 12 -3.26 -3.00 -12.95
CA HIS A 12 -3.98 -2.95 -14.23
C HIS A 12 -3.78 -4.19 -15.11
N GLY A 13 -3.90 -5.39 -14.54
CA GLY A 13 -3.78 -6.66 -15.23
C GLY A 13 -2.34 -7.22 -15.31
N SER A 14 -1.34 -6.53 -14.75
CA SER A 14 0.06 -6.96 -14.78
C SER A 14 0.49 -7.62 -13.47
N VAL A 15 0.51 -8.94 -13.45
CA VAL A 15 0.90 -9.75 -12.27
C VAL A 15 2.41 -9.94 -12.17
N CYS A 16 3.11 -9.98 -13.31
CA CYS A 16 4.53 -10.36 -13.36
C CYS A 16 5.44 -9.51 -12.48
N ASN A 17 5.29 -8.20 -12.49
CA ASN A 17 6.13 -7.32 -11.68
C ASN A 17 5.92 -7.54 -10.19
N MET A 18 4.66 -7.73 -9.75
CA MET A 18 4.37 -8.06 -8.36
C MET A 18 5.02 -9.37 -7.95
N GLN A 19 4.88 -10.43 -8.77
CA GLN A 19 5.48 -11.72 -8.47
C GLN A 19 7.01 -11.64 -8.44
N THR A 20 7.63 -10.92 -9.41
CA THR A 20 9.07 -10.68 -9.41
C THR A 20 9.56 -10.05 -8.12
N VAL A 21 8.82 -9.08 -7.59
CA VAL A 21 9.16 -8.46 -6.31
C VAL A 21 8.97 -9.43 -5.15
N ILE A 22 7.83 -10.13 -5.09
CA ILE A 22 7.52 -11.10 -4.03
C ILE A 22 8.62 -12.15 -3.93
N ASP A 23 9.10 -12.66 -5.05
CA ASP A 23 10.13 -13.70 -5.12
C ASP A 23 11.51 -13.24 -4.59
N ARG A 24 11.74 -11.93 -4.45
CA ARG A 24 12.96 -11.37 -3.85
C ARG A 24 12.95 -11.40 -2.31
N TYR A 25 11.77 -11.56 -1.71
CA TYR A 25 11.61 -11.52 -0.26
C TYR A 25 11.27 -12.89 0.28
N PRO A 26 12.19 -13.55 1.03
CA PRO A 26 11.98 -14.92 1.52
C PRO A 26 10.89 -15.00 2.59
N GLU A 27 10.69 -13.91 3.32
CA GLU A 27 9.68 -13.83 4.39
C GLU A 27 8.88 -12.55 4.28
N ILE A 28 7.59 -12.71 3.99
CA ILE A 28 6.64 -11.61 3.88
C ILE A 28 5.51 -11.86 4.88
N GLU A 29 5.27 -10.91 5.77
CA GLU A 29 4.15 -10.95 6.71
C GLU A 29 2.82 -10.73 5.98
N CYS A 30 2.79 -9.72 5.11
CA CYS A 30 1.59 -9.35 4.38
C CYS A 30 1.93 -8.68 3.05
N VAL A 31 1.14 -8.98 2.03
CA VAL A 31 1.06 -8.22 0.77
C VAL A 31 -0.21 -7.36 0.83
N ILE A 32 -0.08 -6.08 0.52
CA ILE A 32 -1.19 -5.12 0.44
C ILE A 32 -1.30 -4.62 -0.99
N HIS A 33 -2.50 -4.68 -1.57
CA HIS A 33 -2.81 -4.13 -2.89
C HIS A 33 -3.85 -3.01 -2.77
N LEU A 34 -3.52 -1.85 -3.32
CA LEU A 34 -4.30 -0.62 -3.12
C LEU A 34 -5.35 -0.35 -4.22
N GLY A 35 -5.67 -1.35 -5.03
CA GLY A 35 -6.71 -1.23 -6.05
C GLY A 35 -6.20 -0.90 -7.45
N ASP A 36 -7.14 -0.81 -8.38
CA ASP A 36 -6.94 -0.75 -9.84
C ASP A 36 -6.11 -1.94 -10.34
N GLY A 37 -6.68 -3.11 -10.14
CA GLY A 37 -6.09 -4.42 -10.35
C GLY A 37 -6.34 -5.35 -9.15
N ALA A 38 -7.41 -5.15 -8.39
CA ALA A 38 -7.74 -5.99 -7.23
C ALA A 38 -7.82 -7.48 -7.59
N GLU A 39 -8.35 -7.82 -8.76
CA GLU A 39 -8.44 -9.20 -9.23
C GLU A 39 -7.06 -9.83 -9.55
N ASP A 40 -6.05 -9.03 -9.84
CA ASP A 40 -4.70 -9.52 -10.16
C ASP A 40 -4.07 -10.26 -8.96
N THR A 41 -4.48 -9.90 -7.76
CA THR A 41 -3.98 -10.53 -6.52
C THR A 41 -4.32 -12.01 -6.42
N LYS A 42 -5.35 -12.47 -7.11
CA LYS A 42 -5.75 -13.89 -7.14
C LYS A 42 -4.75 -14.80 -7.88
N TYR A 43 -3.91 -14.20 -8.71
CA TYR A 43 -2.90 -14.90 -9.50
C TYR A 43 -1.50 -14.87 -8.85
N LEU A 44 -1.37 -14.26 -7.68
CA LEU A 44 -0.11 -14.24 -6.95
C LEU A 44 0.16 -15.58 -6.27
N SER A 45 1.40 -16.04 -6.39
CA SER A 45 1.90 -17.20 -5.66
C SER A 45 2.49 -16.73 -4.33
N LEU A 46 1.75 -16.89 -3.26
CA LEU A 46 2.15 -16.49 -1.91
C LEU A 46 2.41 -17.71 -1.03
N SER A 47 3.31 -17.55 -0.06
CA SER A 47 3.47 -18.55 1.01
C SER A 47 2.15 -18.68 1.79
N PRO A 48 1.80 -19.89 2.29
CA PRO A 48 0.60 -20.09 3.11
C PRO A 48 0.53 -19.22 4.37
N THR A 49 1.67 -18.71 4.83
CA THR A 49 1.79 -17.85 6.02
C THR A 49 1.74 -16.36 5.70
N THR A 50 1.79 -15.98 4.42
CA THR A 50 1.73 -14.59 3.98
C THR A 50 0.28 -14.10 3.93
N GLY A 51 -0.03 -13.05 4.67
CA GLY A 51 -1.33 -12.37 4.59
C GLY A 51 -1.51 -11.63 3.26
N LEU A 52 -2.76 -11.46 2.84
CA LEU A 52 -3.12 -10.66 1.68
C LEU A 52 -4.27 -9.73 2.03
N LEU A 53 -4.08 -8.44 1.84
CA LEU A 53 -5.11 -7.41 1.98
C LEU A 53 -5.26 -6.65 0.66
N THR A 54 -6.49 -6.54 0.19
CA THR A 54 -6.80 -5.87 -1.08
C THR A 54 -7.96 -4.92 -0.88
N VAL A 55 -7.84 -3.71 -1.40
CA VAL A 55 -8.96 -2.78 -1.56
C VAL A 55 -9.27 -2.60 -3.03
N LYS A 56 -10.50 -2.25 -3.36
CA LYS A 56 -10.87 -1.92 -4.73
C LYS A 56 -10.53 -0.47 -5.07
N GLY A 57 -10.05 -0.26 -6.30
CA GLY A 57 -9.91 1.05 -6.90
C GLY A 57 -11.11 1.42 -7.79
N ASN A 58 -11.05 2.60 -8.40
CA ASN A 58 -12.13 3.10 -9.26
C ASN A 58 -12.28 2.29 -10.56
N CYS A 59 -11.23 1.60 -11.01
CA CYS A 59 -11.30 0.72 -12.18
C CYS A 59 -11.81 -0.70 -11.84
N ASP A 60 -11.88 -1.08 -10.58
CA ASP A 60 -12.29 -2.41 -10.12
C ASP A 60 -13.83 -2.50 -9.94
N VAL A 61 -14.59 -2.16 -10.97
CA VAL A 61 -16.04 -1.98 -10.91
C VAL A 61 -16.78 -3.23 -10.41
N PHE A 62 -16.31 -4.42 -10.77
CA PHE A 62 -16.94 -5.69 -10.40
C PHE A 62 -16.31 -6.38 -9.20
N SER A 63 -15.28 -5.77 -8.60
CA SER A 63 -14.62 -6.32 -7.42
C SER A 63 -15.51 -6.27 -6.20
N LYS A 64 -15.46 -7.32 -5.39
CA LYS A 64 -16.12 -7.40 -4.08
C LYS A 64 -15.24 -6.93 -2.93
N GLU A 65 -14.00 -6.55 -3.23
CA GLU A 65 -13.09 -6.05 -2.22
C GLU A 65 -13.60 -4.73 -1.61
N PRO A 66 -13.33 -4.49 -0.32
CA PRO A 66 -13.78 -3.26 0.34
C PRO A 66 -13.07 -2.02 -0.25
N PRO A 67 -13.71 -0.84 -0.21
CA PRO A 67 -13.06 0.40 -0.64
C PRO A 67 -12.01 0.91 0.36
N MET A 68 -12.10 0.47 1.62
CA MET A 68 -11.19 0.85 2.70
C MET A 68 -11.05 -0.28 3.70
N ILE A 69 -9.84 -0.46 4.21
CA ILE A 69 -9.53 -1.37 5.32
C ILE A 69 -8.87 -0.57 6.44
N ARG A 70 -9.27 -0.86 7.68
CA ARG A 70 -8.54 -0.47 8.88
C ARG A 70 -8.18 -1.73 9.64
N VAL A 71 -6.89 -1.90 9.91
CA VAL A 71 -6.36 -3.14 10.48
C VAL A 71 -5.10 -2.85 11.31
N THR A 72 -4.90 -3.64 12.35
CA THR A 72 -3.64 -3.67 13.09
C THR A 72 -2.80 -4.85 12.59
N LEU A 73 -1.62 -4.57 12.06
CA LEU A 73 -0.63 -5.57 11.65
C LEU A 73 0.65 -5.38 12.47
N CYS A 74 1.11 -6.45 13.13
CA CYS A 74 2.35 -6.42 13.93
C CYS A 74 2.38 -5.28 14.96
N GLY A 75 1.23 -4.94 15.55
CA GLY A 75 1.10 -3.86 16.53
C GLY A 75 1.08 -2.45 15.93
N VAL A 76 0.98 -2.31 14.62
CA VAL A 76 0.91 -1.04 13.89
C VAL A 76 -0.47 -0.89 13.24
N ASP A 77 -1.09 0.26 13.39
CA ASP A 77 -2.42 0.56 12.88
C ASP A 77 -2.37 1.15 11.46
N PHE A 78 -3.00 0.45 10.53
CA PHE A 78 -3.06 0.82 9.12
C PHE A 78 -4.43 1.38 8.73
N MET A 79 -4.43 2.41 7.90
CA MET A 79 -5.55 2.89 7.12
C MET A 79 -5.22 2.71 5.62
N ILE A 80 -6.03 1.95 4.90
CA ILE A 80 -5.72 1.48 3.54
C ILE A 80 -6.89 1.81 2.62
N CYS A 81 -6.65 2.55 1.54
CA CYS A 81 -7.64 2.79 0.49
C CYS A 81 -6.95 3.07 -0.86
N HIS A 82 -7.73 3.12 -1.93
CA HIS A 82 -7.19 3.48 -3.25
C HIS A 82 -6.85 4.97 -3.34
N GLY A 83 -7.69 5.85 -2.78
CA GLY A 83 -7.45 7.28 -2.70
C GLY A 83 -8.32 8.15 -3.61
N ASP A 84 -8.98 7.56 -4.60
CA ASP A 84 -9.87 8.29 -5.53
C ASP A 84 -10.95 9.09 -4.81
N ALA A 85 -11.58 8.52 -3.77
CA ALA A 85 -12.60 9.19 -2.95
C ALA A 85 -12.06 10.41 -2.17
N TYR A 86 -10.75 10.52 -1.99
CA TYR A 86 -10.10 11.65 -1.32
C TYR A 86 -9.55 12.70 -2.29
N GLY A 87 -9.72 12.51 -3.59
CA GLY A 87 -9.23 13.44 -4.60
C GLY A 87 -7.71 13.59 -4.64
N VAL A 88 -6.97 12.50 -4.38
CA VAL A 88 -5.51 12.52 -4.21
C VAL A 88 -4.75 12.96 -5.46
N ARG A 89 -5.36 12.96 -6.66
CA ARG A 89 -4.76 13.52 -7.88
C ARG A 89 -4.56 15.03 -7.80
N SER A 90 -5.37 15.71 -6.99
CA SER A 90 -5.26 17.15 -6.73
C SER A 90 -4.40 17.46 -5.49
N GLY A 91 -3.87 16.44 -4.84
CA GLY A 91 -3.04 16.56 -3.65
C GLY A 91 -3.46 15.59 -2.54
N ALA A 92 -2.52 15.21 -1.69
CA ALA A 92 -2.74 14.25 -0.63
C ALA A 92 -3.39 14.84 0.64
N GLY A 93 -3.57 16.16 0.71
CA GLY A 93 -3.93 16.87 1.95
C GLY A 93 -5.21 16.39 2.64
N ARG A 94 -6.27 16.07 1.88
CA ARG A 94 -7.52 15.54 2.45
C ARG A 94 -7.33 14.14 3.05
N TYR A 95 -6.54 13.30 2.39
CA TYR A 95 -6.23 11.97 2.88
C TYR A 95 -5.34 12.04 4.13
N GLU A 96 -4.32 12.90 4.11
CA GLU A 96 -3.44 13.14 5.26
C GLU A 96 -4.23 13.62 6.49
N ALA A 97 -5.14 14.57 6.33
CA ALA A 97 -6.00 15.05 7.42
C ALA A 97 -6.88 13.91 7.98
N SER A 98 -7.44 13.06 7.12
CA SER A 98 -8.20 11.89 7.53
C SER A 98 -7.34 10.87 8.26
N ALA A 99 -6.11 10.64 7.81
CA ALA A 99 -5.15 9.74 8.46
C ALA A 99 -4.83 10.21 9.88
N VAL A 100 -4.49 11.48 10.05
CA VAL A 100 -4.22 12.06 11.37
C VAL A 100 -5.43 11.94 12.29
N LYS A 101 -6.63 12.29 11.80
CA LYS A 101 -7.87 12.17 12.57
C LYS A 101 -8.18 10.74 12.96
N SER A 102 -7.84 9.77 12.12
CA SER A 102 -8.09 8.35 12.37
C SER A 102 -7.24 7.78 13.51
N GLY A 103 -6.09 8.40 13.80
CA GLY A 103 -5.11 7.91 14.76
C GLY A 103 -4.27 6.73 14.28
N CYS A 104 -4.27 6.41 12.98
CA CYS A 104 -3.43 5.35 12.43
C CYS A 104 -1.94 5.71 12.50
N ASP A 105 -1.09 4.70 12.38
CA ASP A 105 0.36 4.86 12.28
C ASP A 105 0.80 5.00 10.81
N ILE A 106 0.14 4.24 9.93
CA ILE A 106 0.44 4.21 8.50
C ILE A 106 -0.86 4.37 7.70
N ALA A 107 -0.87 5.30 6.76
CA ALA A 107 -1.94 5.50 5.80
C ALA A 107 -1.42 5.25 4.38
N LEU A 108 -2.07 4.32 3.67
CA LEU A 108 -1.68 3.88 2.34
C LEU A 108 -2.73 4.32 1.30
N PHE A 109 -2.27 4.84 0.18
CA PHE A 109 -3.10 5.18 -0.97
C PHE A 109 -2.36 4.97 -2.29
N GLY A 110 -3.09 4.85 -3.39
CA GLY A 110 -2.58 4.69 -4.74
C GLY A 110 -3.12 5.73 -5.71
N HIS A 111 -3.69 5.28 -6.82
CA HIS A 111 -4.44 6.07 -7.80
C HIS A 111 -3.64 7.07 -8.64
N THR A 112 -2.65 7.73 -8.09
CA THR A 112 -1.87 8.76 -8.80
C THR A 112 -0.81 8.19 -9.73
N HIS A 113 -0.42 6.94 -9.57
CA HIS A 113 0.71 6.28 -10.22
C HIS A 113 2.06 6.99 -9.95
N VAL A 114 2.14 7.76 -8.87
CA VAL A 114 3.34 8.50 -8.45
C VAL A 114 3.70 8.12 -7.01
N PRO A 115 4.92 7.66 -6.76
CA PRO A 115 5.36 7.40 -5.40
C PRO A 115 5.26 8.65 -4.52
N TYR A 116 4.83 8.45 -3.28
CA TYR A 116 4.69 9.52 -2.30
C TYR A 116 5.07 9.00 -0.92
N HIS A 117 5.80 9.82 -0.17
CA HIS A 117 6.15 9.52 1.21
C HIS A 117 6.14 10.81 2.02
N ASN A 118 5.28 10.88 3.02
CA ASN A 118 5.26 11.99 3.97
C ASN A 118 5.16 11.47 5.41
N GLU A 119 5.86 12.10 6.31
CA GLU A 119 5.85 11.84 7.74
C GLU A 119 5.23 13.03 8.46
N ILE A 120 4.04 12.83 9.00
CA ILE A 120 3.30 13.87 9.73
C ILE A 120 3.54 13.68 11.22
N ARG A 121 4.27 14.62 11.82
CA ARG A 121 4.52 14.62 13.26
C ARG A 121 3.36 15.27 13.98
N THR A 122 2.71 14.51 14.87
CA THR A 122 1.67 15.00 15.77
C THR A 122 2.22 15.04 17.20
N GLU A 123 1.46 15.62 18.13
CA GLU A 123 1.83 15.60 19.56
C GLU A 123 1.95 14.18 20.15
N LYS A 124 1.23 13.21 19.56
CA LYS A 124 1.16 11.83 20.07
C LYS A 124 2.12 10.89 19.36
N LYS A 125 2.28 11.03 18.04
CA LYS A 125 3.05 10.10 17.21
C LYS A 125 3.35 10.67 15.82
N THR A 126 4.18 9.96 15.08
CA THR A 126 4.37 10.19 13.64
C THR A 126 3.36 9.34 12.85
N VAL A 127 2.69 9.93 11.87
CA VAL A 127 1.83 9.24 10.91
C VAL A 127 2.55 9.18 9.57
N TYR A 128 2.76 7.97 9.04
CA TYR A 128 3.38 7.75 7.74
C TYR A 128 2.31 7.70 6.66
N VAL A 129 2.39 8.57 5.65
CA VAL A 129 1.47 8.60 4.52
C VAL A 129 2.21 8.21 3.26
N ILE A 130 1.83 7.09 2.65
CA ILE A 130 2.62 6.40 1.63
C ILE A 130 1.77 6.07 0.41
N ASN A 131 2.29 6.39 -0.77
CA ASN A 131 1.85 5.85 -2.04
C ASN A 131 3.01 5.07 -2.66
N PRO A 132 2.83 3.77 -2.99
CA PRO A 132 3.89 2.97 -3.59
C PRO A 132 4.20 3.36 -5.03
N GLY A 133 3.36 4.18 -5.67
CA GLY A 133 3.33 4.35 -7.11
C GLY A 133 2.62 3.19 -7.82
N SER A 134 2.72 3.11 -9.13
CA SER A 134 2.17 1.98 -9.89
C SER A 134 3.22 0.91 -10.12
N ILE A 135 2.83 -0.35 -9.90
CA ILE A 135 3.67 -1.52 -10.17
C ILE A 135 3.76 -1.85 -11.67
N SER A 136 2.95 -1.21 -12.51
CA SER A 136 2.90 -1.50 -13.96
C SER A 136 2.88 -0.26 -14.86
N ARG A 137 2.25 0.83 -14.43
CA ARG A 137 1.99 2.03 -15.25
C ARG A 137 2.42 3.32 -14.55
N PRO A 138 3.71 3.49 -14.22
CA PRO A 138 4.19 4.72 -13.59
C PRO A 138 4.02 5.92 -14.52
N VAL A 139 3.70 7.09 -13.95
CA VAL A 139 3.67 8.35 -14.69
C VAL A 139 5.08 8.74 -15.13
N ARG A 140 6.07 8.45 -14.30
CA ARG A 140 7.50 8.69 -14.56
C ARG A 140 8.33 7.56 -13.97
N GLY A 141 9.50 7.33 -14.56
CA GLY A 141 10.46 6.36 -14.07
C GLY A 141 10.02 4.92 -14.30
N ARG A 142 10.38 4.06 -13.36
CA ARG A 142 10.15 2.61 -13.43
C ARG A 142 8.93 2.21 -12.59
N PRO A 143 8.34 1.04 -12.87
CA PRO A 143 7.36 0.43 -11.99
C PRO A 143 7.87 0.40 -10.55
N ALA A 144 7.02 0.77 -9.61
CA ALA A 144 7.40 1.01 -8.22
C ALA A 144 6.49 0.29 -7.23
N TYR A 145 7.01 0.09 -6.04
CA TYR A 145 6.32 -0.50 -4.89
C TYR A 145 6.86 0.09 -3.59
N ALA A 146 6.21 -0.19 -2.48
CA ALA A 146 6.72 0.20 -1.17
C ALA A 146 7.02 -1.02 -0.30
N VAL A 147 8.03 -0.89 0.55
CA VAL A 147 8.41 -1.87 1.55
C VAL A 147 8.30 -1.24 2.92
N ILE A 148 7.47 -1.82 3.77
CA ILE A 148 7.31 -1.41 5.16
C ILE A 148 7.95 -2.49 6.03
N ARG A 149 8.86 -2.08 6.89
CA ARG A 149 9.51 -2.97 7.86
C ARG A 149 9.12 -2.53 9.27
N ILE A 150 8.65 -3.49 10.05
CA ILE A 150 8.24 -3.29 11.43
C ILE A 150 9.14 -4.15 12.30
N ASP A 151 9.87 -3.53 13.22
CA ASP A 151 10.77 -4.22 14.15
C ASP A 151 10.58 -3.66 15.55
N ASP A 152 9.93 -4.44 16.41
CA ASP A 152 9.58 -4.06 17.79
C ASP A 152 8.92 -2.65 17.88
N GLY A 153 7.94 -2.42 17.00
CA GLY A 153 7.20 -1.15 16.92
C GLY A 153 7.90 -0.04 16.13
N LYS A 154 9.17 -0.23 15.73
CA LYS A 154 9.87 0.72 14.87
C LYS A 154 9.47 0.50 13.42
N ILE A 155 8.98 1.56 12.79
CA ILE A 155 8.53 1.55 11.40
C ILE A 155 9.64 2.14 10.51
N THR A 156 9.94 1.45 9.43
CA THR A 156 10.81 1.95 8.36
C THR A 156 10.10 1.74 7.03
N VAL A 157 10.04 2.77 6.20
CA VAL A 157 9.38 2.73 4.89
C VAL A 157 10.38 3.09 3.80
N SER A 158 10.36 2.34 2.70
CA SER A 158 11.07 2.68 1.47
C SER A 158 10.17 2.51 0.25
N ASN A 159 10.25 3.48 -0.67
CA ASN A 159 9.71 3.34 -2.02
C ASN A 159 10.83 2.79 -2.91
N GLU A 160 10.55 1.71 -3.62
CA GLU A 160 11.53 0.97 -4.41
C GLU A 160 11.00 0.75 -5.85
N THR A 161 11.88 0.40 -6.76
CA THR A 161 11.52 0.07 -8.16
C THR A 161 11.82 -1.39 -8.48
N VAL A 162 11.09 -1.90 -9.43
CA VAL A 162 11.25 -3.29 -9.92
C VAL A 162 12.60 -3.51 -10.59
#